data_b53339a6a6038463396ba3fbe2f17374
#
_entry.id   b53339a6a6038463396ba3fbe2f17374
#
_cell.length_a   1.000
_cell.length_b   1.000
_cell.length_c   1.000
_cell.angle_alpha   90.00
_cell.angle_beta   90.00
_cell.angle_gamma   90.00
#
_symmetry.space_group_name_H-M   'P 1'
#
loop_
_entity.id
_entity.type
_entity.pdbx_description
1 polymer ?
#
loop_
_entity_poly.entity_id
_entity_poly.type
_entity_poly.pdbx_seq_one_letter_code
_entity_poly.pdbx_strand_id
1 'polypeptide(L)'
;VRRTAAVITTGSEVAKGRIPDSFTPVVECKLAAFGIRMSEHILVEDGQENVLTAIEQMKRRPVDMILCTGGMSVDPDDSTPGAIKASGADIVTYGAPVLPGAMFLLGYYGDGRPVMGLPGCVMYAKATIFDLVLPRIAADVRLEKRDFVAFGEGGLCLGCESCTYPHCGFGR
;
A
#
# COMPACT_ATOMS: atom_id res chain seq x y z
N VAL A 1 10.34 -13.88 6.85
CA VAL A 1 10.36 -13.30 5.50
C VAL A 1 9.01 -13.54 4.84
N ARG A 2 8.35 -12.48 4.40
CA ARG A 2 7.01 -12.54 3.77
C ARG A 2 7.13 -12.89 2.30
N ARG A 3 6.25 -13.76 1.79
CA ARG A 3 6.34 -14.32 0.44
C ARG A 3 5.08 -14.16 -0.40
N THR A 4 3.94 -13.87 0.23
CA THR A 4 2.63 -13.79 -0.46
C THR A 4 1.89 -12.52 -0.09
N ALA A 5 1.17 -11.96 -1.06
CA ALA A 5 0.36 -10.77 -0.89
C ALA A 5 -1.03 -10.96 -1.51
N ALA A 6 -2.05 -10.42 -0.85
CA ALA A 6 -3.34 -10.15 -1.44
C ALA A 6 -3.40 -8.67 -1.85
N VAL A 7 -3.94 -8.38 -3.02
CA VAL A 7 -4.17 -7.02 -3.51
C VAL A 7 -5.66 -6.80 -3.73
N ILE A 8 -6.19 -5.75 -3.12
CA ILE A 8 -7.57 -5.29 -3.29
C ILE A 8 -7.49 -3.98 -4.07
N THR A 9 -8.00 -3.97 -5.28
CA THR A 9 -8.06 -2.77 -6.12
C THR A 9 -9.46 -2.21 -6.08
N THR A 10 -9.60 -0.98 -5.58
CA THR A 10 -10.87 -0.28 -5.44
C THR A 10 -11.04 0.74 -6.56
N GLY A 11 -12.21 0.76 -7.14
CA GLY A 11 -12.59 1.73 -8.18
C GLY A 11 -13.76 1.20 -9.00
N SER A 12 -14.88 1.90 -8.97
CA SER A 12 -16.12 1.46 -9.65
C SER A 12 -15.96 1.34 -11.17
N GLU A 13 -15.14 2.19 -11.79
CA GLU A 13 -14.92 2.13 -13.24
C GLU A 13 -14.01 0.96 -13.63
N VAL A 14 -13.00 0.67 -12.80
CA VAL A 14 -12.11 -0.49 -12.98
C VAL A 14 -12.89 -1.78 -12.71
N ALA A 15 -13.64 -1.84 -11.61
CA ALA A 15 -14.43 -3.02 -11.24
C ALA A 15 -15.49 -3.37 -12.30
N LYS A 16 -16.06 -2.36 -12.96
CA LYS A 16 -17.03 -2.53 -14.07
C LYS A 16 -16.37 -2.74 -15.43
N GLY A 17 -15.05 -2.80 -15.50
CA GLY A 17 -14.32 -3.00 -16.75
C GLY A 17 -14.38 -1.82 -17.73
N ARG A 18 -14.72 -0.61 -17.25
CA ARG A 18 -14.79 0.60 -18.10
C ARG A 18 -13.43 1.17 -18.41
N ILE A 19 -12.49 1.05 -17.47
CA ILE A 19 -11.09 1.43 -17.63
C ILE A 19 -10.18 0.27 -17.20
N PRO A 20 -8.99 0.12 -17.79
CA PRO A 20 -8.05 -0.92 -17.39
C PRO A 20 -7.49 -0.64 -16.00
N ASP A 21 -7.22 -1.69 -15.23
CA ASP A 21 -6.47 -1.61 -13.97
C ASP A 21 -4.99 -1.35 -14.27
N SER A 22 -4.57 -0.12 -14.05
CA SER A 22 -3.17 0.31 -14.21
C SER A 22 -2.37 0.18 -12.90
N PHE A 23 -3.03 -0.06 -11.78
CA PHE A 23 -2.40 -0.10 -10.46
C PHE A 23 -1.79 -1.46 -10.16
N THR A 24 -2.56 -2.51 -10.35
CA THR A 24 -2.16 -3.89 -10.02
C THR A 24 -0.87 -4.32 -10.69
N PRO A 25 -0.62 -4.10 -12.01
CA PRO A 25 0.63 -4.50 -12.64
C PRO A 25 1.87 -3.84 -12.02
N VAL A 26 1.76 -2.57 -11.60
CA VAL A 26 2.87 -1.85 -10.95
C VAL A 26 3.15 -2.43 -9.57
N VAL A 27 2.10 -2.68 -8.78
CA VAL A 27 2.23 -3.27 -7.44
C VAL A 27 2.82 -4.68 -7.55
N GLU A 28 2.35 -5.50 -8.49
CA GLU A 28 2.88 -6.85 -8.73
C GLU A 28 4.38 -6.82 -9.06
N CYS A 29 4.80 -5.91 -9.94
CA CYS A 29 6.21 -5.74 -10.29
C CYS A 29 7.07 -5.36 -9.06
N LYS A 30 6.58 -4.43 -8.23
CA LYS A 30 7.29 -4.02 -7.00
C LYS A 30 7.38 -5.16 -5.98
N LEU A 31 6.32 -5.94 -5.80
CA LEU A 31 6.31 -7.13 -4.95
C LEU A 31 7.30 -8.19 -5.43
N ALA A 32 7.29 -8.47 -6.74
CA ALA A 32 8.16 -9.47 -7.36
C ALA A 32 9.65 -9.14 -7.18
N ALA A 33 10.03 -7.84 -7.17
CA ALA A 33 11.40 -7.40 -6.92
C ALA A 33 11.95 -7.86 -5.56
N PHE A 34 11.08 -8.16 -4.58
CA PHE A 34 11.43 -8.69 -3.27
C PHE A 34 11.06 -10.17 -3.10
N GLY A 35 10.75 -10.88 -4.19
CA GLY A 35 10.37 -12.28 -4.17
C GLY A 35 9.01 -12.53 -3.52
N ILE A 36 8.13 -11.53 -3.49
CA ILE A 36 6.76 -11.63 -3.00
C ILE A 36 5.84 -11.89 -4.19
N ARG A 37 5.06 -12.94 -4.11
CA ARG A 37 4.06 -13.27 -5.12
C ARG A 37 2.70 -12.67 -4.74
N MET A 38 2.06 -11.99 -5.65
CA MET A 38 0.64 -11.65 -5.55
C MET A 38 -0.16 -12.93 -5.76
N SER A 39 -0.62 -13.56 -4.67
CA SER A 39 -1.33 -14.82 -4.70
C SER A 39 -2.85 -14.67 -4.78
N GLU A 40 -3.35 -13.52 -4.39
CA GLU A 40 -4.77 -13.18 -4.42
C GLU A 40 -4.94 -11.75 -4.95
N HIS A 41 -5.94 -11.56 -5.82
CA HIS A 41 -6.31 -10.24 -6.32
C HIS A 41 -7.83 -10.16 -6.48
N ILE A 42 -8.40 -9.03 -6.07
CA ILE A 42 -9.83 -8.76 -6.23
C ILE A 42 -10.05 -7.28 -6.61
N LEU A 43 -10.94 -7.07 -7.56
CA LEU A 43 -11.45 -5.75 -7.93
C LEU A 43 -12.78 -5.52 -7.23
N VAL A 44 -12.93 -4.38 -6.58
CA VAL A 44 -14.17 -4.01 -5.87
C VAL A 44 -14.62 -2.60 -6.25
N GLU A 45 -15.93 -2.39 -6.21
CA GLU A 45 -16.49 -1.04 -6.37
C GLU A 45 -16.15 -0.18 -5.15
N ASP A 46 -16.20 1.14 -5.36
CA ASP A 46 -16.00 2.10 -4.28
C ASP A 46 -17.03 1.90 -3.16
N GLY A 47 -16.67 2.28 -1.96
CA GLY A 47 -17.51 2.19 -0.78
C GLY A 47 -16.87 1.37 0.34
N GLN A 48 -17.00 1.88 1.57
CA GLN A 48 -16.35 1.29 2.74
C GLN A 48 -16.76 -0.16 2.98
N GLU A 49 -18.04 -0.50 2.79
CA GLU A 49 -18.55 -1.87 3.00
C GLU A 49 -17.98 -2.85 1.98
N ASN A 50 -17.84 -2.44 0.72
CA ASN A 50 -17.26 -3.27 -0.34
C ASN A 50 -15.79 -3.58 -0.04
N VAL A 51 -15.02 -2.56 0.32
CA VAL A 51 -13.60 -2.71 0.67
C VAL A 51 -13.46 -3.55 1.94
N LEU A 52 -14.27 -3.29 2.97
CA LEU A 52 -14.25 -4.07 4.21
C LEU A 52 -14.55 -5.55 3.96
N THR A 53 -15.57 -5.84 3.16
CA THR A 53 -15.92 -7.22 2.79
C THR A 53 -14.76 -7.92 2.09
N ALA A 54 -14.10 -7.23 1.15
CA ALA A 54 -12.94 -7.76 0.46
C ALA A 54 -11.76 -8.01 1.41
N ILE A 55 -11.50 -7.09 2.35
CA ILE A 55 -10.47 -7.28 3.38
C ILE A 55 -10.78 -8.51 4.23
N GLU A 56 -12.02 -8.68 4.71
CA GLU A 56 -12.41 -9.84 5.51
C GLU A 56 -12.28 -11.16 4.74
N GLN A 57 -12.54 -11.13 3.42
CA GLN A 57 -12.29 -12.27 2.55
C GLN A 57 -10.79 -12.59 2.48
N MET A 58 -9.93 -11.59 2.26
CA MET A 58 -8.48 -11.78 2.16
C MET A 58 -7.84 -12.19 3.48
N LYS A 59 -8.37 -11.76 4.63
CA LYS A 59 -7.92 -12.20 5.95
C LYS A 59 -8.05 -13.71 6.15
N ARG A 60 -9.00 -14.36 5.48
CA ARG A 60 -9.21 -15.82 5.53
C ARG A 60 -8.28 -16.60 4.59
N ARG A 61 -7.55 -15.89 3.71
CA ARG A 61 -6.59 -16.50 2.79
C ARG A 61 -5.21 -16.67 3.43
N PRO A 62 -4.42 -17.66 2.99
CA PRO A 62 -3.06 -17.86 3.46
C PRO A 62 -2.10 -16.85 2.80
N VAL A 63 -2.24 -15.57 3.14
CA VAL A 63 -1.41 -14.49 2.65
C VAL A 63 -0.64 -13.83 3.78
N ASP A 64 0.58 -13.36 3.49
CA ASP A 64 1.46 -12.73 4.48
C ASP A 64 1.19 -11.24 4.67
N MET A 65 0.52 -10.60 3.70
CA MET A 65 0.16 -9.18 3.75
C MET A 65 -1.05 -8.88 2.87
N ILE A 66 -1.73 -7.77 3.18
CA ILE A 66 -2.86 -7.26 2.40
C ILE A 66 -2.54 -5.84 1.94
N LEU A 67 -2.73 -5.57 0.66
CA LEU A 67 -2.55 -4.26 0.04
C LEU A 67 -3.90 -3.78 -0.49
N CYS A 68 -4.27 -2.55 -0.16
CA CYS A 68 -5.46 -1.88 -0.68
C CYS A 68 -5.03 -0.71 -1.56
N THR A 69 -5.54 -0.64 -2.76
CA THR A 69 -5.27 0.42 -3.74
C THR A 69 -6.57 1.10 -4.14
N GLY A 70 -6.53 2.40 -4.42
CA GLY A 70 -7.72 3.21 -4.67
C GLY A 70 -8.39 3.69 -3.37
N GLY A 71 -9.14 4.80 -3.45
CA GLY A 71 -9.79 5.41 -2.29
C GLY A 71 -8.83 5.81 -1.17
N MET A 72 -7.64 6.27 -1.51
CA MET A 72 -6.54 6.61 -0.60
C MET A 72 -6.00 8.03 -0.82
N SER A 73 -6.82 8.94 -1.30
CA SER A 73 -6.45 10.37 -1.42
C SER A 73 -6.96 11.19 -0.24
N VAL A 74 -7.02 12.48 -0.39
CA VAL A 74 -7.56 13.41 0.61
C VAL A 74 -9.07 13.67 0.45
N ASP A 75 -9.72 12.97 -0.48
CA ASP A 75 -11.15 13.15 -0.74
C ASP A 75 -11.96 12.59 0.44
N PRO A 76 -12.94 13.33 0.98
CA PRO A 76 -13.82 12.84 2.02
C PRO A 76 -14.59 11.56 1.66
N ASP A 77 -14.79 11.30 0.37
CA ASP A 77 -15.47 10.10 -0.13
C ASP A 77 -14.54 8.87 -0.20
N ASP A 78 -13.25 9.04 0.04
CA ASP A 78 -12.29 7.95 0.09
C ASP A 78 -12.53 7.06 1.32
N SER A 79 -12.96 5.85 1.06
CA SER A 79 -13.47 4.91 2.07
C SER A 79 -12.46 3.84 2.50
N THR A 80 -11.34 3.70 1.78
CA THR A 80 -10.35 2.65 2.05
C THR A 80 -9.71 2.75 3.43
N PRO A 81 -9.29 3.93 3.93
CA PRO A 81 -8.76 4.04 5.30
C PRO A 81 -9.76 3.64 6.38
N GLY A 82 -11.02 4.04 6.19
CA GLY A 82 -12.13 3.66 7.09
C GLY A 82 -12.35 2.15 7.11
N ALA A 83 -12.33 1.50 5.95
CA ALA A 83 -12.47 0.05 5.83
C ALA A 83 -11.31 -0.71 6.49
N ILE A 84 -10.07 -0.27 6.29
CA ILE A 84 -8.90 -0.88 6.94
C ILE A 84 -9.02 -0.78 8.47
N LYS A 85 -9.41 0.39 9.00
CA LYS A 85 -9.63 0.57 10.43
C LYS A 85 -10.76 -0.32 10.94
N ALA A 86 -11.89 -0.36 10.23
CA ALA A 86 -13.06 -1.17 10.60
C ALA A 86 -12.78 -2.67 10.57
N SER A 87 -11.79 -3.13 9.79
CA SER A 87 -11.37 -4.54 9.74
C SER A 87 -10.60 -5.03 10.97
N GLY A 88 -10.41 -4.16 11.97
CA GLY A 88 -9.72 -4.50 13.22
C GLY A 88 -8.20 -4.39 13.15
N ALA A 89 -7.65 -3.69 12.16
CA ALA A 89 -6.23 -3.40 12.11
C ALA A 89 -5.83 -2.35 13.17
N ASP A 90 -4.73 -2.60 13.86
CA ASP A 90 -4.06 -1.61 14.70
C ASP A 90 -3.24 -0.68 13.80
N ILE A 91 -3.69 0.58 13.67
CA ILE A 91 -3.12 1.55 12.73
C ILE A 91 -1.85 2.14 13.30
N VAL A 92 -0.72 1.88 12.65
CA VAL A 92 0.60 2.46 12.98
C VAL A 92 0.69 3.90 12.51
N THR A 93 0.31 4.14 11.26
CA THR A 93 0.26 5.47 10.67
C THR A 93 -0.80 5.57 9.58
N TYR A 94 -1.43 6.73 9.50
CA TYR A 94 -2.13 7.18 8.32
C TYR A 94 -1.58 8.56 7.97
N GLY A 95 -0.83 8.60 6.89
CA GLY A 95 0.03 9.72 6.52
C GLY A 95 1.48 9.55 6.96
N ALA A 96 2.38 10.12 6.17
CA ALA A 96 3.82 10.13 6.42
C ALA A 96 4.46 11.37 5.78
N PRO A 97 5.57 11.89 6.35
CA PRO A 97 6.28 13.03 5.80
C PRO A 97 7.13 12.63 4.59
N VAL A 98 6.50 12.01 3.59
CA VAL A 98 7.16 11.48 2.38
C VAL A 98 6.37 11.90 1.13
N LEU A 99 7.06 12.46 0.17
CA LEU A 99 6.52 12.79 -1.14
C LEU A 99 7.40 12.20 -2.26
N PRO A 100 6.81 11.41 -3.18
CA PRO A 100 5.39 11.02 -3.28
C PRO A 100 4.97 9.99 -2.24
N GLY A 101 3.70 10.06 -1.82
CA GLY A 101 3.06 9.03 -1.01
C GLY A 101 2.58 9.45 0.38
N ALA A 102 2.39 10.76 0.62
CA ALA A 102 2.01 11.30 1.94
C ALA A 102 0.79 10.63 2.59
N MET A 103 -0.16 10.11 1.80
CA MET A 103 -1.40 9.48 2.30
C MET A 103 -1.29 7.97 2.54
N PHE A 104 -0.08 7.43 2.61
CA PHE A 104 0.15 6.02 2.91
C PHE A 104 -0.42 5.62 4.28
N LEU A 105 -0.98 4.42 4.35
CA LEU A 105 -1.46 3.83 5.60
C LEU A 105 -0.79 2.49 5.85
N LEU A 106 -0.37 2.26 7.10
CA LEU A 106 0.08 0.96 7.59
C LEU A 106 -0.66 0.61 8.87
N GLY A 107 -1.17 -0.60 8.93
CA GLY A 107 -1.69 -1.25 10.13
C GLY A 107 -1.23 -2.69 10.24
N TYR A 108 -1.44 -3.28 11.41
CA TYR A 108 -1.18 -4.71 11.66
C TYR A 108 -2.40 -5.36 12.29
N TYR A 109 -2.67 -6.59 11.90
CA TYR A 109 -3.63 -7.44 12.59
C TYR A 109 -2.99 -8.12 13.80
N GLY A 110 -3.82 -8.71 14.67
CA GLY A 110 -3.37 -9.39 15.88
C GLY A 110 -2.42 -10.58 15.64
N ASP A 111 -2.46 -11.16 14.44
CA ASP A 111 -1.55 -12.22 13.98
C ASP A 111 -0.22 -11.68 13.40
N GLY A 112 -0.02 -10.36 13.42
CA GLY A 112 1.18 -9.69 12.92
C GLY A 112 1.20 -9.44 11.42
N ARG A 113 0.13 -9.78 10.67
CA ARG A 113 0.04 -9.47 9.24
C ARG A 113 -0.14 -7.98 9.01
N PRO A 114 0.67 -7.35 8.14
CA PRO A 114 0.48 -5.98 7.74
C PRO A 114 -0.69 -5.84 6.76
N VAL A 115 -1.40 -4.72 6.89
CA VAL A 115 -2.30 -4.20 5.89
C VAL A 115 -1.86 -2.80 5.52
N MET A 116 -1.81 -2.51 4.24
CA MET A 116 -1.33 -1.23 3.71
C MET A 116 -2.37 -0.62 2.79
N GLY A 117 -2.59 0.69 2.94
CA GLY A 117 -3.32 1.51 1.98
C GLY A 117 -2.32 2.28 1.12
N LEU A 118 -2.34 2.03 -0.19
CA LEU A 118 -1.38 2.61 -1.13
C LEU A 118 -1.97 3.83 -1.84
N PRO A 119 -1.32 5.02 -1.73
CA PRO A 119 -1.76 6.20 -2.44
C PRO A 119 -1.57 6.06 -3.96
N GLY A 120 -2.39 6.77 -4.72
CA GLY A 120 -2.43 6.67 -6.19
C GLY A 120 -1.10 6.93 -6.89
N CYS A 121 -0.20 7.72 -6.30
CA CYS A 121 1.12 8.01 -6.86
C CYS A 121 2.02 6.77 -7.03
N VAL A 122 1.75 5.67 -6.30
CA VAL A 122 2.49 4.40 -6.47
C VAL A 122 2.38 3.88 -7.90
N MET A 123 1.28 4.19 -8.58
CA MET A 123 1.02 3.73 -9.95
C MET A 123 1.94 4.38 -11.00
N TYR A 124 2.37 5.63 -10.80
CA TYR A 124 3.10 6.39 -11.82
C TYR A 124 4.46 6.93 -11.37
N ALA A 125 4.69 7.11 -10.08
CA ALA A 125 5.98 7.61 -9.60
C ALA A 125 7.00 6.48 -9.51
N LYS A 126 8.25 6.76 -9.90
CA LYS A 126 9.35 5.79 -9.92
C LYS A 126 9.68 5.26 -8.53
N ALA A 127 9.70 6.14 -7.53
CA ALA A 127 9.90 5.81 -6.12
C ALA A 127 8.91 6.59 -5.25
N THR A 128 8.34 5.92 -4.26
CA THR A 128 7.35 6.45 -3.33
C THR A 128 7.63 5.93 -1.92
N ILE A 129 6.83 6.34 -0.95
CA ILE A 129 6.87 5.75 0.39
C ILE A 129 6.74 4.22 0.36
N PHE A 130 5.98 3.65 -0.58
CA PHE A 130 5.84 2.21 -0.68
C PHE A 130 7.19 1.53 -0.96
N ASP A 131 8.05 2.15 -1.76
CA ASP A 131 9.40 1.65 -2.04
C ASP A 131 10.33 1.72 -0.83
N LEU A 132 10.08 2.62 0.12
CA LEU A 132 10.81 2.71 1.40
C LEU A 132 10.34 1.67 2.41
N VAL A 133 9.05 1.37 2.42
CA VAL A 133 8.40 0.49 3.40
C VAL A 133 8.49 -0.98 2.99
N LEU A 134 8.26 -1.29 1.71
CA LEU A 134 8.16 -2.67 1.22
C LEU A 134 9.38 -3.55 1.54
N PRO A 135 10.63 -3.10 1.41
CA PRO A 135 11.80 -3.92 1.76
C PRO A 135 11.80 -4.38 3.22
N ARG A 136 11.39 -3.50 4.13
CA ARG A 136 11.32 -3.78 5.57
C ARG A 136 10.19 -4.76 5.89
N ILE A 137 9.02 -4.55 5.30
CA ILE A 137 7.87 -5.47 5.44
C ILE A 137 8.21 -6.85 4.85
N ALA A 138 8.88 -6.91 3.68
CA ALA A 138 9.31 -8.15 3.07
C ALA A 138 10.28 -8.94 3.96
N ALA A 139 11.17 -8.23 4.66
CA ALA A 139 12.09 -8.80 5.63
C ALA A 139 11.44 -9.16 6.98
N ASP A 140 10.13 -8.95 7.12
CA ASP A 140 9.37 -9.15 8.36
C ASP A 140 9.81 -8.25 9.53
N VAL A 141 10.31 -7.06 9.18
CA VAL A 141 10.62 -6.02 10.17
C VAL A 141 9.33 -5.27 10.51
N ARG A 142 8.95 -5.30 11.79
CA ARG A 142 7.79 -4.53 12.27
C ARG A 142 8.15 -3.05 12.31
N LEU A 143 7.41 -2.24 11.57
CA LEU A 143 7.55 -0.79 11.56
C LEU A 143 6.67 -0.16 12.62
N GLU A 144 7.17 0.92 13.23
CA GLU A 144 6.49 1.74 14.21
C GLU A 144 6.35 3.19 13.72
N LYS A 145 5.55 3.98 14.39
CA LYS A 145 5.33 5.40 14.02
C LYS A 145 6.64 6.20 13.93
N ARG A 146 7.62 5.91 14.81
CA ARG A 146 8.94 6.57 14.80
C ARG A 146 9.71 6.35 13.49
N ASP A 147 9.54 5.17 12.86
CA ASP A 147 10.21 4.86 11.57
C ASP A 147 9.68 5.75 10.46
N PHE A 148 8.37 6.04 10.46
CA PHE A 148 7.76 6.96 9.51
C PHE A 148 8.18 8.41 9.75
N VAL A 149 8.29 8.83 11.00
CA VAL A 149 8.79 10.17 11.36
C VAL A 149 10.23 10.35 10.86
N ALA A 150 11.07 9.32 11.02
CA ALA A 150 12.46 9.35 10.59
C ALA A 150 12.62 9.51 9.06
N PHE A 151 11.66 9.04 8.24
CA PHE A 151 11.68 9.28 6.80
C PHE A 151 11.62 10.78 6.41
N GLY A 152 11.18 11.66 7.32
CA GLY A 152 11.02 13.09 7.03
C GLY A 152 12.33 13.79 6.65
N GLU A 153 13.49 13.33 7.09
CA GLU A 153 14.79 13.90 6.74
C GLU A 153 15.11 13.72 5.24
N GLY A 154 14.75 12.57 4.65
CA GLY A 154 14.92 12.28 3.23
C GLY A 154 13.61 12.08 2.49
N GLY A 155 12.50 12.63 2.98
CA GLY A 155 11.15 12.31 2.53
C GLY A 155 10.74 12.91 1.18
N LEU A 156 11.55 13.74 0.56
CA LEU A 156 11.22 14.36 -0.73
C LEU A 156 12.00 13.68 -1.88
N CYS A 157 11.28 13.01 -2.77
CA CYS A 157 11.84 12.58 -4.05
C CYS A 157 11.91 13.77 -5.03
N LEU A 158 13.09 14.05 -5.54
CA LEU A 158 13.33 15.20 -6.44
C LEU A 158 12.84 14.98 -7.88
N GLY A 159 12.34 13.80 -8.22
CA GLY A 159 11.81 13.49 -9.55
C GLY A 159 12.88 13.54 -10.65
N CYS A 160 14.10 13.11 -10.37
CA CYS A 160 15.23 13.19 -11.29
C CYS A 160 14.89 12.57 -12.65
N GLU A 161 15.40 13.16 -13.74
CA GLU A 161 15.22 12.65 -15.10
C GLU A 161 15.66 11.18 -15.21
N SER A 162 16.86 10.87 -14.68
CA SER A 162 17.32 9.49 -14.48
C SER A 162 17.22 9.12 -13.01
N CYS A 163 16.34 8.16 -12.69
CA CYS A 163 16.15 7.71 -11.32
C CYS A 163 17.32 6.83 -10.88
N THR A 164 17.99 7.22 -9.79
CA THR A 164 19.11 6.46 -9.20
C THR A 164 18.70 5.73 -7.91
N TYR A 165 17.41 5.72 -7.54
CA TYR A 165 16.95 5.02 -6.36
C TYR A 165 17.35 3.53 -6.42
N PRO A 166 17.85 2.92 -5.32
CA PRO A 166 17.97 3.46 -3.95
C PRO A 166 19.27 4.25 -3.65
N HIS A 167 20.10 4.55 -4.63
CA HIS A 167 21.39 5.24 -4.48
C HIS A 167 21.23 6.78 -4.54
N CYS A 168 20.28 7.33 -3.77
CA CYS A 168 19.99 8.75 -3.69
C CYS A 168 19.61 9.15 -2.26
N GLY A 169 19.30 10.42 -2.02
CA GLY A 169 18.91 10.93 -0.69
C GLY A 169 17.48 10.59 -0.27
N PHE A 170 16.65 10.02 -1.16
CA PHE A 170 15.27 9.71 -0.84
C PHE A 170 15.17 8.56 0.19
N GLY A 171 14.52 8.86 1.32
CA GLY A 171 14.30 7.90 2.41
C GLY A 171 15.52 7.67 3.32
N ARG A 172 16.49 8.60 3.33
CA ARG A 172 17.71 8.51 4.15
C ARG A 172 17.73 9.58 5.22
#